data_6a2af491ac890889d666154d0093899f
#
_entry.id   6a2af491ac890889d666154d0093899f
#
_cell.length_a   1.000
_cell.length_b   1.000
_cell.length_c   1.000
_cell.angle_alpha   90.00
_cell.angle_beta   90.00
_cell.angle_gamma   90.00
#
_symmetry.space_group_name_H-M   'P 1'
#
loop_
_entity.id
_entity.type
_entity.pdbx_description
1 polymer ?
#
loop_
_entity_poly.entity_id
_entity_poly.type
_entity_poly.pdbx_seq_one_letter_code
_entity_poly.pdbx_strand_id
1 'polypeptide(L)'
;MNFNKMHGLFLRHFYLIKSSLPRILDLVYWPTIQIILWGFISKFFSIYSDYYNNTLGVILTCAILYDILFRSSISFNMLFLEEIYSRNFTNLFIAPMKISEIITSLILTAFLRTMIGLVPAIILTTPLFGISILNLGIPLFFLFLSLYIFGMTLGLFVSSGLLRFGPAFENIAWSTMFLLAPLGCIYYPIEILPNILQTIAKGLPLVHIFEEARHILIEGTVDYKNILNAFYLNFIYFFLGVILFYYSFNQARKKGSLINVGE
;
A
#
# COMPACT_ATOMS: atom_id res chain seq x y z
N MET A 1 15.86 -6.83 19.09
CA MET A 1 14.42 -7.10 18.83
C MET A 1 14.04 -8.41 19.50
N ASN A 2 12.92 -8.44 20.22
CA ASN A 2 12.44 -9.66 20.87
C ASN A 2 11.26 -10.21 20.05
N PHE A 3 11.48 -11.40 19.45
CA PHE A 3 10.50 -12.03 18.57
C PHE A 3 9.17 -12.33 19.30
N ASN A 4 9.20 -12.76 20.54
CA ASN A 4 7.99 -13.08 21.31
C ASN A 4 7.07 -11.88 21.52
N LYS A 5 7.66 -10.67 21.70
CA LYS A 5 6.88 -9.43 21.86
C LYS A 5 6.20 -9.03 20.55
N MET A 6 6.94 -9.11 19.43
CA MET A 6 6.40 -8.86 18.10
C MET A 6 5.30 -9.85 17.75
N HIS A 7 5.54 -11.13 18.02
CA HIS A 7 4.56 -12.19 17.79
C HIS A 7 3.29 -12.01 18.63
N GLY A 8 3.42 -11.58 19.89
CA GLY A 8 2.27 -11.29 20.76
C GLY A 8 1.38 -10.18 20.18
N LEU A 9 1.96 -9.06 19.71
CA LEU A 9 1.20 -7.97 19.10
C LEU A 9 0.59 -8.38 17.76
N PHE A 10 1.33 -9.14 16.94
CA PHE A 10 0.82 -9.72 15.69
C PHE A 10 -0.38 -10.64 15.93
N LEU A 11 -0.29 -11.56 16.89
CA LEU A 11 -1.38 -12.47 17.26
C LEU A 11 -2.61 -11.70 17.75
N ARG A 12 -2.43 -10.65 18.54
CA ARG A 12 -3.55 -9.80 18.97
C ARG A 12 -4.33 -9.28 17.76
N HIS A 13 -3.66 -8.66 16.79
CA HIS A 13 -4.31 -8.16 15.58
C HIS A 13 -4.90 -9.29 14.73
N PHE A 14 -4.21 -10.41 14.62
CA PHE A 14 -4.72 -11.58 13.90
C PHE A 14 -6.04 -12.08 14.49
N TYR A 15 -6.13 -12.22 15.81
CA TYR A 15 -7.37 -12.62 16.47
C TYR A 15 -8.48 -11.59 16.34
N LEU A 16 -8.17 -10.29 16.35
CA LEU A 16 -9.14 -9.23 16.09
C LEU A 16 -9.73 -9.31 14.67
N ILE A 17 -8.92 -9.66 13.68
CA ILE A 17 -9.41 -9.90 12.31
C ILE A 17 -10.26 -11.16 12.27
N LYS A 18 -9.74 -12.28 12.79
CA LYS A 18 -10.39 -13.59 12.76
C LYS A 18 -11.74 -13.62 13.49
N SER A 19 -11.88 -12.89 14.58
CA SER A 19 -13.10 -12.84 15.41
C SER A 19 -14.24 -12.03 14.80
N SER A 20 -13.98 -11.26 13.73
CA SER A 20 -14.98 -10.34 13.15
C SER A 20 -15.18 -10.62 11.66
N LEU A 21 -16.27 -11.33 11.34
CA LEU A 21 -16.67 -11.58 9.95
C LEU A 21 -16.81 -10.27 9.14
N PRO A 22 -17.42 -9.18 9.67
CA PRO A 22 -17.48 -7.90 8.95
C PRO A 22 -16.10 -7.36 8.56
N ARG A 23 -15.07 -7.51 9.39
CA ARG A 23 -13.70 -7.07 9.06
C ARG A 23 -13.10 -7.87 7.92
N ILE A 24 -13.32 -9.19 7.91
CA ILE A 24 -12.84 -10.05 6.81
C ILE A 24 -13.56 -9.69 5.51
N LEU A 25 -14.87 -9.50 5.56
CA LEU A 25 -15.68 -9.10 4.41
C LEU A 25 -15.23 -7.74 3.87
N ASP A 26 -15.00 -6.76 4.72
CA ASP A 26 -14.49 -5.44 4.31
C ASP A 26 -13.13 -5.53 3.61
N LEU A 27 -12.21 -6.35 4.12
CA LEU A 27 -10.90 -6.56 3.51
C LEU A 27 -10.98 -7.17 2.10
N VAL A 28 -11.94 -8.08 1.86
CA VAL A 28 -12.10 -8.78 0.57
C VAL A 28 -12.99 -7.99 -0.40
N TYR A 29 -14.01 -7.33 0.10
CA TYR A 29 -15.02 -6.64 -0.70
C TYR A 29 -14.43 -5.55 -1.58
N TRP A 30 -13.71 -4.59 -0.99
CA TRP A 30 -13.18 -3.44 -1.72
C TRP A 30 -12.22 -3.81 -2.85
N PRO A 31 -11.18 -4.69 -2.66
CA PRO A 31 -10.32 -5.10 -3.77
C PRO A 31 -11.10 -5.81 -4.87
N THR A 32 -12.05 -6.66 -4.48
CA THR A 32 -12.84 -7.42 -5.44
C THR A 32 -13.68 -6.51 -6.33
N ILE A 33 -14.39 -5.55 -5.75
CA ILE A 33 -15.20 -4.58 -6.51
C ILE A 33 -14.31 -3.71 -7.41
N GLN A 34 -13.18 -3.26 -6.91
CA GLN A 34 -12.26 -2.44 -7.68
C GLN A 34 -11.68 -3.20 -8.88
N ILE A 35 -11.27 -4.44 -8.70
CA ILE A 35 -10.78 -5.30 -9.80
C ILE A 35 -11.86 -5.61 -10.80
N ILE A 36 -13.09 -5.87 -10.36
CA ILE A 36 -14.24 -6.08 -11.26
C ILE A 36 -14.51 -4.81 -12.09
N LEU A 37 -14.54 -3.64 -11.45
CA LEU A 37 -14.75 -2.37 -12.14
C LEU A 37 -13.69 -2.12 -13.21
N TRP A 38 -12.41 -2.21 -12.84
CA TRP A 38 -11.30 -2.00 -13.77
C TRP A 38 -11.25 -3.08 -14.86
N GLY A 39 -11.61 -4.31 -14.53
CA GLY A 39 -11.72 -5.38 -15.49
C GLY A 39 -12.77 -5.10 -16.57
N PHE A 40 -13.96 -4.62 -16.20
CA PHE A 40 -14.98 -4.23 -17.18
C PHE A 40 -14.61 -2.99 -17.98
N ILE A 41 -13.96 -1.98 -17.35
CA ILE A 41 -13.43 -0.82 -18.04
C ILE A 41 -12.37 -1.25 -19.08
N SER A 42 -11.44 -2.11 -18.68
CA SER A 42 -10.43 -2.65 -19.59
C SER A 42 -11.05 -3.42 -20.75
N LYS A 43 -12.07 -4.26 -20.48
CA LYS A 43 -12.79 -4.99 -21.50
C LYS A 43 -13.54 -4.07 -22.46
N PHE A 44 -14.15 -3.01 -21.96
CA PHE A 44 -14.81 -2.00 -22.79
C PHE A 44 -13.80 -1.37 -23.77
N PHE A 45 -12.65 -0.91 -23.29
CA PHE A 45 -11.62 -0.33 -24.17
C PHE A 45 -11.08 -1.32 -25.21
N SER A 46 -10.93 -2.60 -24.87
CA SER A 46 -10.47 -3.60 -25.83
C SER A 46 -11.45 -3.90 -26.95
N ILE A 47 -12.76 -3.71 -26.73
CA ILE A 47 -13.79 -3.95 -27.73
C ILE A 47 -13.97 -2.75 -28.69
N TYR A 48 -13.86 -1.53 -28.15
CA TYR A 48 -14.20 -0.31 -28.89
C TYR A 48 -12.99 0.45 -29.45
N SER A 49 -11.77 -0.06 -29.25
CA SER A 49 -10.54 0.58 -29.74
C SER A 49 -9.59 -0.45 -30.33
N ASP A 50 -9.35 -0.39 -31.64
CA ASP A 50 -8.37 -1.24 -32.34
C ASP A 50 -6.94 -1.03 -31.80
N TYR A 51 -6.63 0.15 -31.29
CA TYR A 51 -5.37 0.49 -30.67
C TYR A 51 -5.14 -0.26 -29.33
N TYR A 52 -6.22 -0.72 -28.70
CA TYR A 52 -6.19 -1.32 -27.36
C TYR A 52 -6.33 -2.84 -27.31
N ASN A 53 -6.25 -3.55 -28.44
CA ASN A 53 -6.39 -5.01 -28.47
C ASN A 53 -5.41 -5.77 -27.58
N ASN A 54 -4.21 -5.20 -27.30
CA ASN A 54 -3.23 -5.73 -26.36
C ASN A 54 -3.26 -5.07 -24.98
N THR A 55 -4.11 -4.07 -24.76
CA THR A 55 -4.06 -3.18 -23.58
C THR A 55 -4.96 -3.64 -22.43
N LEU A 56 -5.87 -4.59 -22.69
CA LEU A 56 -6.77 -5.12 -21.66
C LEU A 56 -5.98 -5.64 -20.45
N GLY A 57 -4.91 -6.39 -20.70
CA GLY A 57 -4.02 -6.91 -19.67
C GLY A 57 -3.26 -5.81 -18.92
N VAL A 58 -2.85 -4.75 -19.60
CA VAL A 58 -2.02 -3.68 -19.02
C VAL A 58 -2.81 -2.89 -17.98
N ILE A 59 -3.98 -2.36 -18.33
CA ILE A 59 -4.80 -1.53 -17.43
C ILE A 59 -5.21 -2.33 -16.19
N LEU A 60 -5.72 -3.55 -16.38
CA LEU A 60 -6.14 -4.40 -15.26
C LEU A 60 -4.97 -4.77 -14.35
N THR A 61 -3.82 -5.14 -14.94
CA THR A 61 -2.62 -5.48 -14.15
C THR A 61 -2.12 -4.27 -13.37
N CYS A 62 -2.07 -3.08 -13.98
CA CYS A 62 -1.70 -1.86 -13.27
C CYS A 62 -2.69 -1.51 -12.15
N ALA A 63 -4.00 -1.74 -12.36
CA ALA A 63 -5.00 -1.56 -11.30
C ALA A 63 -4.77 -2.50 -10.11
N ILE A 64 -4.46 -3.78 -10.37
CA ILE A 64 -4.12 -4.76 -9.32
C ILE A 64 -2.84 -4.35 -8.58
N LEU A 65 -1.80 -3.94 -9.29
CA LEU A 65 -0.55 -3.45 -8.69
C LEU A 65 -0.80 -2.20 -7.84
N TYR A 66 -1.65 -1.28 -8.30
CA TYR A 66 -2.02 -0.11 -7.49
C TYR A 66 -2.77 -0.51 -6.22
N ASP A 67 -3.63 -1.52 -6.28
CA ASP A 67 -4.35 -2.00 -5.10
C ASP A 67 -3.38 -2.57 -4.03
N ILE A 68 -2.22 -3.12 -4.44
CA ILE A 68 -1.14 -3.51 -3.50
C ILE A 68 -0.65 -2.31 -2.71
N LEU A 69 -0.30 -1.22 -3.40
CA LEU A 69 0.14 0.03 -2.77
C LEU A 69 -0.93 0.61 -1.85
N PHE A 70 -2.15 0.72 -2.37
CA PHE A 70 -3.29 1.28 -1.65
C PHE A 70 -3.58 0.48 -0.37
N ARG A 71 -3.71 -0.84 -0.48
CA ARG A 71 -4.01 -1.73 0.65
C ARG A 71 -2.92 -1.74 1.70
N SER A 72 -1.67 -1.79 1.30
CA SER A 72 -0.55 -1.80 2.22
C SER A 72 -0.51 -0.52 3.06
N SER A 73 -0.67 0.65 2.45
CA SER A 73 -0.70 1.94 3.15
C SER A 73 -1.90 2.07 4.09
N ILE A 74 -3.11 1.82 3.58
CA ILE A 74 -4.34 1.94 4.37
C ILE A 74 -4.37 0.90 5.49
N SER A 75 -3.95 -0.35 5.24
CA SER A 75 -3.92 -1.37 6.29
C SER A 75 -3.01 -0.98 7.44
N PHE A 76 -1.84 -0.40 7.17
CA PHE A 76 -0.94 0.08 8.22
C PHE A 76 -1.59 1.19 9.05
N ASN A 77 -2.20 2.18 8.38
CA ASN A 77 -2.85 3.31 9.04
C ASN A 77 -4.05 2.85 9.88
N MET A 78 -4.87 1.94 9.37
CA MET A 78 -6.02 1.40 10.11
C MET A 78 -5.60 0.62 11.35
N LEU A 79 -4.55 -0.20 11.26
CA LEU A 79 -3.99 -0.89 12.43
C LEU A 79 -3.51 0.10 13.48
N PHE A 80 -2.88 1.19 13.04
CA PHE A 80 -2.41 2.23 13.94
C PHE A 80 -3.57 2.99 14.60
N LEU A 81 -4.62 3.32 13.83
CA LEU A 81 -5.85 3.94 14.34
C LEU A 81 -6.61 3.02 15.30
N GLU A 82 -6.64 1.70 15.05
CA GLU A 82 -7.23 0.73 15.98
C GLU A 82 -6.56 0.80 17.37
N GLU A 83 -5.24 1.00 17.42
CA GLU A 83 -4.53 1.19 18.70
C GLU A 83 -4.88 2.51 19.38
N ILE A 84 -5.10 3.59 18.59
CA ILE A 84 -5.55 4.88 19.12
C ILE A 84 -6.96 4.75 19.66
N TYR A 85 -7.93 4.31 18.87
CA TYR A 85 -9.34 4.25 19.24
C TYR A 85 -9.62 3.27 20.40
N SER A 86 -8.86 2.18 20.47
CA SER A 86 -8.94 1.23 21.59
C SER A 86 -8.25 1.74 22.86
N ARG A 87 -7.67 2.94 22.84
CA ARG A 87 -6.85 3.51 23.94
C ARG A 87 -5.72 2.58 24.40
N ASN A 88 -5.24 1.71 23.51
CA ASN A 88 -4.26 0.70 23.86
C ASN A 88 -2.81 1.22 23.88
N PHE A 89 -2.56 2.45 23.41
CA PHE A 89 -1.24 3.06 23.49
C PHE A 89 -0.69 3.15 24.91
N THR A 90 -1.55 3.38 25.90
CA THR A 90 -1.16 3.36 27.32
C THR A 90 -0.54 2.01 27.69
N ASN A 91 -1.17 0.91 27.28
CA ASN A 91 -0.67 -0.45 27.52
C ASN A 91 0.62 -0.73 26.76
N LEU A 92 0.73 -0.26 25.50
CA LEU A 92 1.93 -0.40 24.69
C LEU A 92 3.13 0.38 25.26
N PHE A 93 2.89 1.51 25.98
CA PHE A 93 3.95 2.27 26.62
C PHE A 93 4.40 1.67 27.94
N ILE A 94 3.50 1.06 28.69
CA ILE A 94 3.83 0.32 29.92
C ILE A 94 4.54 -0.98 29.57
N ALA A 95 4.17 -1.61 28.45
CA ALA A 95 4.84 -2.80 27.97
C ALA A 95 6.31 -2.49 27.60
N PRO A 96 7.27 -3.34 27.94
CA PRO A 96 8.67 -3.14 27.63
C PRO A 96 8.97 -3.43 26.15
N MET A 97 8.22 -2.78 25.23
CA MET A 97 8.37 -2.89 23.78
C MET A 97 9.16 -1.70 23.21
N LYS A 98 10.05 -1.99 22.27
CA LYS A 98 10.76 -0.97 21.50
C LYS A 98 9.86 -0.50 20.34
N ILE A 99 10.01 0.77 19.93
CA ILE A 99 9.27 1.35 18.80
C ILE A 99 9.47 0.51 17.52
N SER A 100 10.69 0.01 17.29
CA SER A 100 10.98 -0.87 16.16
C SER A 100 10.19 -2.18 16.20
N GLU A 101 9.93 -2.74 17.38
CA GLU A 101 9.14 -3.97 17.54
C GLU A 101 7.66 -3.72 17.21
N ILE A 102 7.15 -2.55 17.59
CA ILE A 102 5.79 -2.11 17.25
C ILE A 102 5.66 -1.93 15.73
N ILE A 103 6.54 -1.16 15.11
CA ILE A 103 6.54 -0.91 13.66
C ILE A 103 6.60 -2.22 12.89
N THR A 104 7.53 -3.10 13.23
CA THR A 104 7.70 -4.38 12.53
C THR A 104 6.46 -5.27 12.67
N SER A 105 5.84 -5.31 13.86
CA SER A 105 4.61 -6.07 14.07
C SER A 105 3.45 -5.51 13.23
N LEU A 106 3.30 -4.18 13.16
CA LEU A 106 2.28 -3.54 12.32
C LEU A 106 2.51 -3.80 10.83
N ILE A 107 3.77 -3.75 10.36
CA ILE A 107 4.13 -4.09 8.97
C ILE A 107 3.72 -5.53 8.65
N LEU A 108 4.06 -6.50 9.50
CA LEU A 108 3.70 -7.91 9.29
C LEU A 108 2.18 -8.11 9.29
N THR A 109 1.46 -7.44 10.18
CA THR A 109 -0.01 -7.52 10.22
C THR A 109 -0.64 -6.86 8.99
N ALA A 110 -0.11 -5.71 8.56
CA ALA A 110 -0.56 -5.05 7.33
C ALA A 110 -0.32 -5.93 6.09
N PHE A 111 0.80 -6.68 6.06
CA PHE A 111 1.05 -7.68 5.02
C PHE A 111 -0.04 -8.74 4.97
N LEU A 112 -0.39 -9.31 6.12
CA LEU A 112 -1.45 -10.31 6.22
C LEU A 112 -2.79 -9.74 5.74
N ARG A 113 -3.18 -8.53 6.17
CA ARG A 113 -4.41 -7.86 5.73
C ARG A 113 -4.42 -7.63 4.22
N THR A 114 -3.31 -7.18 3.66
CA THR A 114 -3.15 -6.98 2.21
C THR A 114 -3.33 -8.29 1.45
N MET A 115 -2.75 -9.38 1.92
CA MET A 115 -2.90 -10.71 1.30
C MET A 115 -4.32 -11.24 1.38
N ILE A 116 -4.99 -11.10 2.53
CA ILE A 116 -6.40 -11.52 2.70
C ILE A 116 -7.31 -10.80 1.68
N GLY A 117 -7.06 -9.53 1.42
CA GLY A 117 -7.85 -8.77 0.45
C GLY A 117 -7.52 -9.09 -1.00
N LEU A 118 -6.22 -9.10 -1.34
CA LEU A 118 -5.77 -9.21 -2.73
C LEU A 118 -5.87 -10.61 -3.32
N VAL A 119 -5.54 -11.65 -2.54
CA VAL A 119 -5.49 -13.02 -3.09
C VAL A 119 -6.83 -13.46 -3.68
N PRO A 120 -7.97 -13.33 -2.99
CA PRO A 120 -9.27 -13.67 -3.57
C PRO A 120 -9.59 -12.86 -4.82
N ALA A 121 -9.28 -11.55 -4.80
CA ALA A 121 -9.54 -10.65 -5.91
C ALA A 121 -8.71 -11.02 -7.15
N ILE A 122 -7.42 -11.33 -6.98
CA ILE A 122 -6.53 -11.80 -8.06
C ILE A 122 -7.01 -13.14 -8.64
N ILE A 123 -7.46 -14.08 -7.81
CA ILE A 123 -7.99 -15.37 -8.27
C ILE A 123 -9.19 -15.17 -9.20
N LEU A 124 -10.02 -14.15 -8.96
CA LEU A 124 -11.19 -13.85 -9.79
C LEU A 124 -10.83 -13.24 -11.15
N THR A 125 -9.64 -12.70 -11.36
CA THR A 125 -9.28 -12.06 -12.64
C THR A 125 -9.23 -13.05 -13.81
N THR A 126 -8.71 -14.24 -13.58
CA THR A 126 -8.60 -15.27 -14.62
C THR A 126 -9.96 -15.76 -15.12
N PRO A 127 -10.91 -16.20 -14.27
CA PRO A 127 -12.21 -16.67 -14.76
C PRO A 127 -13.10 -15.55 -15.32
N LEU A 128 -12.96 -14.30 -14.87
CA LEU A 128 -13.81 -13.19 -15.32
C LEU A 128 -13.29 -12.51 -16.58
N PHE A 129 -11.98 -12.39 -16.71
CA PHE A 129 -11.36 -11.57 -17.75
C PHE A 129 -10.32 -12.32 -18.59
N GLY A 130 -9.96 -13.56 -18.25
CA GLY A 130 -8.93 -14.34 -18.93
C GLY A 130 -7.50 -13.82 -18.69
N ILE A 131 -7.29 -12.91 -17.72
CA ILE A 131 -6.01 -12.25 -17.45
C ILE A 131 -5.46 -12.77 -16.12
N SER A 132 -4.18 -13.10 -16.12
CA SER A 132 -3.45 -13.49 -14.91
C SER A 132 -2.27 -12.55 -14.69
N ILE A 133 -2.21 -11.92 -13.53
CA ILE A 133 -1.05 -11.11 -13.12
C ILE A 133 0.22 -11.97 -13.02
N LEU A 134 0.08 -13.29 -12.85
CA LEU A 134 1.19 -14.23 -12.80
C LEU A 134 1.98 -14.32 -14.11
N ASN A 135 1.41 -13.83 -15.22
CA ASN A 135 2.09 -13.72 -16.51
C ASN A 135 3.30 -12.80 -16.48
N LEU A 136 3.40 -11.89 -15.49
CA LEU A 136 4.59 -11.10 -15.22
C LEU A 136 5.79 -11.93 -14.73
N GLY A 137 5.57 -13.18 -14.30
CA GLY A 137 6.63 -14.08 -13.85
C GLY A 137 7.40 -13.56 -12.62
N ILE A 138 8.73 -13.80 -12.63
CA ILE A 138 9.64 -13.40 -11.54
C ILE A 138 9.61 -11.88 -11.25
N PRO A 139 9.58 -10.98 -12.24
CA PRO A 139 9.44 -9.53 -11.99
C PRO A 139 8.29 -9.15 -11.08
N LEU A 140 7.17 -9.87 -11.11
CA LEU A 140 6.02 -9.60 -10.24
C LEU A 140 6.41 -9.53 -8.76
N PHE A 141 7.32 -10.40 -8.31
CA PHE A 141 7.80 -10.37 -6.92
C PHE A 141 8.47 -9.04 -6.56
N PHE A 142 9.33 -8.52 -7.45
CA PHE A 142 10.03 -7.26 -7.23
C PHE A 142 9.08 -6.05 -7.32
N LEU A 143 8.14 -6.07 -8.26
CA LEU A 143 7.11 -5.03 -8.41
C LEU A 143 6.22 -4.99 -7.15
N PHE A 144 5.74 -6.16 -6.71
CA PHE A 144 4.97 -6.31 -5.48
C PHE A 144 5.74 -5.77 -4.26
N LEU A 145 6.96 -6.23 -4.06
CA LEU A 145 7.78 -5.86 -2.89
C LEU A 145 8.05 -4.35 -2.85
N SER A 146 8.37 -3.76 -4.01
CA SER A 146 8.62 -2.32 -4.12
C SER A 146 7.37 -1.50 -3.77
N LEU A 147 6.20 -1.85 -4.33
CA LEU A 147 4.93 -1.17 -4.03
C LEU A 147 4.51 -1.37 -2.57
N TYR A 148 4.72 -2.56 -2.02
CA TYR A 148 4.44 -2.84 -0.62
C TYR A 148 5.31 -1.98 0.31
N ILE A 149 6.62 -1.87 0.06
CA ILE A 149 7.55 -1.03 0.84
C ILE A 149 7.12 0.43 0.74
N PHE A 150 6.76 0.91 -0.44
CA PHE A 150 6.30 2.28 -0.61
C PHE A 150 4.99 2.54 0.14
N GLY A 151 4.05 1.60 0.10
CA GLY A 151 2.82 1.68 0.89
C GLY A 151 3.07 1.74 2.39
N MET A 152 4.00 0.93 2.91
CA MET A 152 4.42 1.00 4.32
C MET A 152 5.05 2.35 4.65
N THR A 153 5.83 2.91 3.73
CA THR A 153 6.43 4.24 3.88
C THR A 153 5.37 5.32 4.02
N LEU A 154 4.36 5.31 3.15
CA LEU A 154 3.23 6.24 3.22
C LEU A 154 2.44 6.03 4.53
N GLY A 155 2.25 4.79 4.94
CA GLY A 155 1.68 4.44 6.23
C GLY A 155 2.43 5.07 7.41
N LEU A 156 3.76 5.01 7.40
CA LEU A 156 4.61 5.64 8.42
C LEU A 156 4.49 7.17 8.42
N PHE A 157 4.46 7.82 7.23
CA PHE A 157 4.26 9.26 7.13
C PHE A 157 2.93 9.70 7.72
N VAL A 158 1.84 9.05 7.33
CA VAL A 158 0.50 9.38 7.83
C VAL A 158 0.38 9.10 9.32
N SER A 159 0.88 7.96 9.80
CA SER A 159 0.87 7.63 11.22
C SER A 159 1.69 8.60 12.06
N SER A 160 2.77 9.17 11.48
CA SER A 160 3.52 10.27 12.12
C SER A 160 2.67 11.53 12.28
N GLY A 161 1.80 11.81 11.30
CA GLY A 161 0.82 12.89 11.36
C GLY A 161 -0.27 12.62 12.39
N LEU A 162 -0.79 11.38 12.45
CA LEU A 162 -1.78 10.97 13.45
C LEU A 162 -1.27 11.16 14.89
N LEU A 163 0.00 10.82 15.13
CA LEU A 163 0.66 11.04 16.44
C LEU A 163 0.75 12.51 16.83
N ARG A 164 0.83 13.42 15.85
CA ARG A 164 1.05 14.85 16.07
C ARG A 164 -0.25 15.65 16.06
N PHE A 165 -1.18 15.32 15.17
CA PHE A 165 -2.39 16.10 14.89
C PHE A 165 -3.68 15.37 15.33
N GLY A 166 -3.56 14.14 15.80
CA GLY A 166 -4.69 13.32 16.22
C GLY A 166 -5.45 12.61 15.09
N PRO A 167 -6.57 11.93 15.41
CA PRO A 167 -7.31 11.07 14.48
C PRO A 167 -7.84 11.79 13.24
N ALA A 168 -8.16 13.08 13.31
CA ALA A 168 -8.62 13.88 12.16
C ALA A 168 -7.65 13.84 10.97
N PHE A 169 -6.36 13.53 11.20
CA PHE A 169 -5.36 13.36 10.17
C PHE A 169 -5.56 12.09 9.31
N GLU A 170 -6.49 11.21 9.68
CA GLU A 170 -6.86 10.01 8.91
C GLU A 170 -7.24 10.35 7.45
N ASN A 171 -7.95 11.45 7.25
CA ASN A 171 -8.38 11.89 5.91
C ASN A 171 -7.20 12.11 4.96
N ILE A 172 -6.01 12.45 5.49
CA ILE A 172 -4.79 12.61 4.69
C ILE A 172 -4.32 11.27 4.11
N ALA A 173 -4.55 10.15 4.80
CA ALA A 173 -4.24 8.82 4.27
C ALA A 173 -4.97 8.56 2.95
N TRP A 174 -6.28 8.80 2.95
CA TRP A 174 -7.12 8.64 1.76
C TRP A 174 -6.77 9.64 0.66
N SER A 175 -6.63 10.92 1.03
CA SER A 175 -6.27 11.98 0.08
C SER A 175 -4.92 11.72 -0.59
N THR A 176 -3.94 11.19 0.14
CA THR A 176 -2.63 10.84 -0.42
C THR A 176 -2.76 9.76 -1.49
N MET A 177 -3.56 8.73 -1.26
CA MET A 177 -3.78 7.67 -2.25
C MET A 177 -4.44 8.22 -3.52
N PHE A 178 -5.49 9.03 -3.38
CA PHE A 178 -6.16 9.65 -4.54
C PHE A 178 -5.23 10.61 -5.30
N LEU A 179 -4.36 11.37 -4.62
CA LEU A 179 -3.37 12.23 -5.26
C LEU A 179 -2.30 11.44 -6.01
N LEU A 180 -1.87 10.31 -5.45
CA LEU A 180 -0.86 9.45 -6.06
C LEU A 180 -1.40 8.71 -7.29
N ALA A 181 -2.70 8.50 -7.41
CA ALA A 181 -3.26 7.81 -8.57
C ALA A 181 -2.93 8.51 -9.90
N PRO A 182 -3.20 9.82 -10.10
CA PRO A 182 -2.78 10.53 -11.31
C PRO A 182 -1.27 10.76 -11.41
N LEU A 183 -0.58 11.10 -10.32
CA LEU A 183 0.86 11.37 -10.35
C LEU A 183 1.70 10.10 -10.54
N GLY A 184 1.18 8.96 -10.13
CA GLY A 184 1.84 7.67 -10.21
C GLY A 184 1.85 7.04 -11.60
N CYS A 185 1.23 7.67 -12.59
CA CYS A 185 1.13 7.16 -13.97
C CYS A 185 0.60 5.72 -14.04
N ILE A 186 -0.41 5.42 -13.20
CA ILE A 186 -0.91 4.04 -13.02
C ILE A 186 -1.59 3.54 -14.31
N TYR A 187 -2.44 4.37 -14.91
CA TYR A 187 -3.30 3.98 -16.03
C TYR A 187 -2.81 4.50 -17.39
N TYR A 188 -1.77 5.32 -17.42
CA TYR A 188 -1.21 5.95 -18.62
C TYR A 188 0.30 6.14 -18.47
N PRO A 189 1.04 6.21 -19.58
CA PRO A 189 2.48 6.44 -19.55
C PRO A 189 2.83 7.87 -19.12
N ILE A 190 4.04 8.05 -18.61
CA ILE A 190 4.52 9.32 -18.02
C ILE A 190 4.53 10.47 -19.04
N GLU A 191 4.67 10.17 -20.33
CA GLU A 191 4.73 11.16 -21.41
C GLU A 191 3.42 11.98 -21.53
N ILE A 192 2.30 11.47 -21.04
CA ILE A 192 0.99 12.16 -21.05
C ILE A 192 0.97 13.32 -20.05
N LEU A 193 1.78 13.26 -19.00
CA LEU A 193 1.85 14.33 -18.01
C LEU A 193 2.54 15.58 -18.58
N PRO A 194 2.14 16.79 -18.15
CA PRO A 194 2.91 18.01 -18.38
C PRO A 194 4.34 17.91 -17.83
N ASN A 195 5.32 18.54 -18.48
CA ASN A 195 6.76 18.43 -18.16
C ASN A 195 7.09 18.63 -16.66
N ILE A 196 6.41 19.57 -16.00
CA ILE A 196 6.60 19.83 -14.58
C ILE A 196 6.18 18.62 -13.75
N LEU A 197 5.02 18.04 -14.04
CA LEU A 197 4.52 16.85 -13.34
C LEU A 197 5.35 15.59 -13.65
N GLN A 198 5.90 15.47 -14.88
CA GLN A 198 6.83 14.38 -15.20
C GLN A 198 8.07 14.41 -14.30
N THR A 199 8.63 15.60 -14.03
CA THR A 199 9.80 15.72 -13.16
C THR A 199 9.49 15.30 -11.72
N ILE A 200 8.32 15.67 -11.20
CA ILE A 200 7.85 15.25 -9.87
C ILE A 200 7.59 13.73 -9.85
N ALA A 201 6.90 13.22 -10.86
CA ALA A 201 6.53 11.83 -10.99
C ALA A 201 7.76 10.91 -11.01
N LYS A 202 8.82 11.27 -11.75
CA LYS A 202 10.11 10.52 -11.78
C LYS A 202 10.78 10.40 -10.41
N GLY A 203 10.46 11.28 -9.47
CA GLY A 203 10.91 11.18 -8.08
C GLY A 203 10.12 10.17 -7.23
N LEU A 204 9.05 9.57 -7.75
CA LEU A 204 8.21 8.63 -7.03
C LEU A 204 8.55 7.17 -7.40
N PRO A 205 8.78 6.28 -6.42
CA PRO A 205 9.11 4.88 -6.69
C PRO A 205 8.06 4.15 -7.53
N LEU A 206 6.77 4.45 -7.30
CA LEU A 206 5.67 3.77 -7.97
C LEU A 206 5.66 4.02 -9.48
N VAL A 207 6.11 5.17 -9.96
CA VAL A 207 6.14 5.48 -11.40
C VAL A 207 7.06 4.52 -12.14
N HIS A 208 8.26 4.28 -11.61
CA HIS A 208 9.20 3.31 -12.18
C HIS A 208 8.62 1.89 -12.24
N ILE A 209 7.80 1.53 -11.24
CA ILE A 209 7.15 0.21 -11.18
C ILE A 209 6.04 0.10 -12.23
N PHE A 210 5.22 1.14 -12.41
CA PHE A 210 4.14 1.09 -13.39
C PHE A 210 4.65 1.20 -14.83
N GLU A 211 5.71 1.99 -15.07
CA GLU A 211 6.39 1.99 -16.37
C GLU A 211 6.98 0.62 -16.69
N GLU A 212 7.64 -0.01 -15.72
CA GLU A 212 8.21 -1.34 -15.89
C GLU A 212 7.13 -2.40 -16.13
N ALA A 213 6.03 -2.37 -15.36
CA ALA A 213 4.93 -3.31 -15.56
C ALA A 213 4.32 -3.20 -16.98
N ARG A 214 4.18 -1.96 -17.50
CA ARG A 214 3.74 -1.73 -18.89
C ARG A 214 4.76 -2.25 -19.90
N HIS A 215 6.02 -1.96 -19.69
CA HIS A 215 7.10 -2.41 -20.57
C HIS A 215 7.13 -3.95 -20.69
N ILE A 216 7.05 -4.65 -19.56
CA ILE A 216 7.01 -6.13 -19.54
C ILE A 216 5.78 -6.65 -20.29
N LEU A 217 4.61 -6.05 -20.09
CA LEU A 217 3.36 -6.52 -20.69
C LEU A 217 3.26 -6.23 -22.19
N ILE A 218 3.90 -5.16 -22.68
CA ILE A 218 3.86 -4.74 -24.08
C ILE A 218 5.02 -5.34 -24.88
N GLU A 219 6.23 -5.28 -24.35
CA GLU A 219 7.46 -5.67 -25.07
C GLU A 219 7.97 -7.07 -24.69
N GLY A 220 7.49 -7.63 -23.57
CA GLY A 220 7.91 -8.95 -23.08
C GLY A 220 9.33 -8.99 -22.51
N THR A 221 9.98 -7.84 -22.37
CA THR A 221 11.35 -7.71 -21.83
C THR A 221 11.36 -7.02 -20.49
N VAL A 222 12.39 -7.23 -19.68
CA VAL A 222 12.52 -6.65 -18.33
C VAL A 222 13.65 -5.62 -18.32
N ASP A 223 13.34 -4.38 -17.96
CA ASP A 223 14.35 -3.35 -17.68
C ASP A 223 14.62 -3.26 -16.16
N TYR A 224 15.64 -3.97 -15.72
CA TYR A 224 16.06 -3.98 -14.32
C TYR A 224 16.45 -2.60 -13.80
N LYS A 225 16.76 -1.63 -14.66
CA LYS A 225 17.10 -0.26 -14.25
C LYS A 225 15.91 0.44 -13.60
N ASN A 226 14.71 0.27 -14.14
CA ASN A 226 13.48 0.81 -13.54
C ASN A 226 13.22 0.22 -12.16
N ILE A 227 13.38 -1.09 -12.03
CA ILE A 227 13.22 -1.80 -10.76
C ILE A 227 14.24 -1.29 -9.72
N LEU A 228 15.52 -1.16 -10.11
CA LEU A 228 16.58 -0.66 -9.23
C LEU A 228 16.32 0.79 -8.79
N ASN A 229 15.90 1.66 -9.70
CA ASN A 229 15.55 3.05 -9.38
C ASN A 229 14.39 3.10 -8.35
N ALA A 230 13.37 2.27 -8.53
CA ALA A 230 12.26 2.18 -7.58
C ALA A 230 12.74 1.75 -6.18
N PHE A 231 13.61 0.73 -6.09
CA PHE A 231 14.15 0.30 -4.79
C PHE A 231 15.06 1.35 -4.15
N TYR A 232 15.88 2.05 -4.95
CA TYR A 232 16.72 3.14 -4.46
C TYR A 232 15.87 4.27 -3.84
N LEU A 233 14.83 4.72 -4.55
CA LEU A 233 13.90 5.72 -4.04
C LEU A 233 13.14 5.21 -2.81
N ASN A 234 12.68 3.96 -2.83
CA ASN A 234 12.04 3.34 -1.68
C ASN A 234 12.92 3.33 -0.43
N PHE A 235 14.20 3.03 -0.59
CA PHE A 235 15.15 3.06 0.53
C PHE A 235 15.22 4.45 1.17
N ILE A 236 15.33 5.50 0.34
CA ILE A 236 15.37 6.89 0.81
C ILE A 236 14.08 7.25 1.56
N TYR A 237 12.92 7.04 0.91
CA TYR A 237 11.64 7.40 1.50
C TYR A 237 11.32 6.60 2.75
N PHE A 238 11.64 5.30 2.78
CA PHE A 238 11.41 4.46 3.94
C PHE A 238 12.25 4.91 5.14
N PHE A 239 13.52 5.23 4.91
CA PHE A 239 14.41 5.75 5.95
C PHE A 239 13.89 7.09 6.52
N LEU A 240 13.46 8.00 5.65
CA LEU A 240 12.83 9.27 6.07
C LEU A 240 11.53 9.02 6.84
N GLY A 241 10.70 8.08 6.39
CA GLY A 241 9.46 7.71 7.08
C GLY A 241 9.70 7.16 8.49
N VAL A 242 10.69 6.29 8.64
CA VAL A 242 11.09 5.73 9.94
C VAL A 242 11.60 6.85 10.87
N ILE A 243 12.48 7.74 10.40
CA ILE A 243 12.98 8.86 11.20
C ILE A 243 11.82 9.75 11.67
N LEU A 244 10.92 10.12 10.74
CA LEU A 244 9.79 10.99 11.05
C LEU A 244 8.86 10.33 12.07
N PHE A 245 8.60 9.04 11.92
CA PHE A 245 7.77 8.28 12.85
C PHE A 245 8.40 8.23 14.26
N TYR A 246 9.70 7.93 14.34
CA TYR A 246 10.42 7.94 15.63
C TYR A 246 10.38 9.31 16.30
N TYR A 247 10.58 10.37 15.53
CA TYR A 247 10.52 11.74 16.05
C TYR A 247 9.12 12.06 16.58
N SER A 248 8.08 11.81 15.80
CA SER A 248 6.69 12.08 16.16
C SER A 248 6.24 11.25 17.36
N PHE A 249 6.61 9.97 17.40
CA PHE A 249 6.32 9.07 18.51
C PHE A 249 6.95 9.55 19.84
N ASN A 250 8.23 9.93 19.80
CA ASN A 250 8.90 10.43 20.98
C ASN A 250 8.32 11.77 21.47
N GLN A 251 7.92 12.65 20.54
CA GLN A 251 7.25 13.91 20.90
C GLN A 251 5.87 13.66 21.52
N ALA A 252 5.07 12.78 20.93
CA ALA A 252 3.77 12.40 21.44
C ALA A 252 3.86 11.78 22.85
N ARG A 253 4.87 10.92 23.08
CA ARG A 253 5.14 10.34 24.39
C ARG A 253 5.53 11.38 25.43
N LYS A 254 6.37 12.37 25.07
CA LYS A 254 6.78 13.44 25.99
C LYS A 254 5.62 14.38 26.37
N LYS A 255 4.73 14.66 25.43
CA LYS A 255 3.57 15.55 25.64
C LYS A 255 2.38 14.85 26.28
N GLY A 256 2.39 13.54 26.44
CA GLY A 256 1.23 12.77 26.91
C GLY A 256 0.03 12.77 25.95
N SER A 257 0.18 13.29 24.72
CA SER A 257 -0.89 13.46 23.75
C SER A 257 -1.55 12.15 23.30
N LEU A 258 -0.90 11.01 23.54
CA LEU A 258 -1.44 9.68 23.21
C LEU A 258 -2.40 9.12 24.28
N ILE A 259 -2.46 9.75 25.46
CA ILE A 259 -3.37 9.37 26.55
C ILE A 259 -4.70 10.10 26.39
N ASN A 260 -4.69 11.32 25.87
CA ASN A 260 -5.83 12.21 25.75
C ASN A 260 -6.43 12.26 24.33
N VAL A 261 -6.17 11.27 23.49
CA VAL A 261 -6.76 11.21 22.16
C VAL A 261 -8.23 10.86 22.29
N GLY A 262 -9.09 11.87 22.21
CA GLY A 262 -10.56 11.73 22.28
C GLY A 262 -11.28 12.84 23.05
N GLU A 263 -10.59 13.92 23.49
CA GLU A 263 -11.21 15.16 23.93
C GLU A 263 -11.08 16.24 22.87
#